data_a1ab5f9c28728147c7c9e6d7e31935ab
#
_entry.id   a1ab5f9c28728147c7c9e6d7e31935ab
#
_cell.length_a   1.000
_cell.length_b   1.000
_cell.length_c   1.000
_cell.angle_alpha   90.00
_cell.angle_beta   90.00
_cell.angle_gamma   90.00
#
_symmetry.space_group_name_H-M   'P 1'
#
loop_
_entity.id
_entity.type
_entity.pdbx_description
1 polymer ?
#
loop_
_entity_poly.entity_id
_entity_poly.type
_entity_poly.pdbx_seq_one_letter_code
_entity_poly.pdbx_strand_id
1 'polypeptide(L)'
;MYRPSGTRLLPGRESAACRNPGVAGARVAAPTNGRVYLRTNGTVGLLFKEPTGAPAIAVPLPRADWEYRPSIYYIRNFAYEAGDGIPTLCKKVLRGAQPGMTTECLAAGIEDMQIEYGIDVNGDGFANVYMPSPSLVEMQRVVSARVALLARTTEIDTRYENDKTYTLSNTDPYAPADTFHRRVVSMTVGIQNIRSLNAMGL
;
A
#
# COMPACT_ATOMS: atom_id res chain seq x y z
N MET A 1 25.49 17.12 47.22
CA MET A 1 26.22 16.10 46.47
C MET A 1 25.20 15.04 46.01
N TYR A 2 24.67 15.17 44.80
CA TYR A 2 23.65 14.27 44.26
C TYR A 2 24.29 13.40 43.19
N ARG A 3 24.30 12.09 43.40
CA ARG A 3 24.76 11.11 42.40
C ARG A 3 23.56 10.67 41.56
N PRO A 4 23.59 10.72 40.23
CA PRO A 4 22.57 10.07 39.43
C PRO A 4 22.88 8.58 39.29
N SER A 5 21.91 7.76 39.58
CA SER A 5 21.90 6.31 39.45
C SER A 5 21.87 5.89 37.96
N GLY A 6 22.62 4.82 37.70
CA GLY A 6 22.90 4.30 36.36
C GLY A 6 21.69 3.92 35.53
N THR A 7 21.72 4.33 34.29
CA THR A 7 20.84 3.89 33.22
C THR A 7 21.23 2.46 32.84
N ARG A 8 20.38 1.50 33.15
CA ARG A 8 20.48 0.10 32.72
C ARG A 8 20.18 0.03 31.23
N LEU A 9 21.16 -0.19 30.41
CA LEU A 9 21.00 -0.53 29.01
C LEU A 9 20.26 -1.86 28.89
N LEU A 10 19.05 -1.82 28.35
CA LEU A 10 18.32 -3.02 27.94
C LEU A 10 19.02 -3.62 26.70
N PRO A 11 19.14 -4.96 26.60
CA PRO A 11 19.74 -5.60 25.43
C PRO A 11 18.94 -5.31 24.19
N GLY A 12 19.67 -5.08 23.08
CA GLY A 12 19.18 -4.65 21.80
C GLY A 12 17.94 -5.40 21.31
N ARG A 13 16.87 -4.66 21.14
CA ARG A 13 15.87 -5.05 20.16
C ARG A 13 16.53 -4.90 18.80
N GLU A 14 16.78 -6.02 18.14
CA GLU A 14 17.03 -6.03 16.71
C GLU A 14 15.94 -5.18 16.05
N SER A 15 16.36 -4.12 15.40
CA SER A 15 15.49 -3.28 14.61
C SER A 15 14.80 -4.19 13.58
N ALA A 16 13.51 -4.45 13.78
CA ALA A 16 12.69 -5.00 12.73
C ALA A 16 12.81 -3.99 11.57
N ALA A 17 13.65 -4.35 10.61
CA ALA A 17 13.77 -3.62 9.36
C ALA A 17 12.34 -3.38 8.86
N CYS A 18 11.99 -2.14 8.59
CA CYS A 18 10.73 -1.77 7.98
C CYS A 18 10.60 -2.58 6.69
N ARG A 19 9.92 -3.72 6.76
CA ARG A 19 9.59 -4.51 5.59
C ARG A 19 8.57 -3.69 4.84
N ASN A 20 8.99 -3.13 3.73
CA ASN A 20 8.14 -2.41 2.80
C ASN A 20 6.89 -3.26 2.50
N PRO A 21 5.67 -2.80 2.82
CA PRO A 21 4.45 -3.60 2.64
C PRO A 21 4.05 -3.80 1.17
N GLY A 22 4.82 -3.29 0.23
CA GLY A 22 4.56 -3.39 -1.22
C GLY A 22 5.50 -4.33 -1.98
N VAL A 23 6.44 -5.00 -1.32
CA VAL A 23 7.31 -5.96 -2.01
C VAL A 23 6.55 -7.27 -2.20
N ALA A 24 6.43 -7.72 -3.43
CA ALA A 24 6.10 -9.11 -3.76
C ALA A 24 6.80 -10.02 -2.77
N GLY A 25 6.05 -10.91 -2.13
CA GLY A 25 6.46 -11.66 -0.94
C GLY A 25 7.88 -12.19 -0.97
N ALA A 26 8.46 -12.41 0.20
CA ALA A 26 9.80 -12.97 0.32
C ALA A 26 9.87 -14.32 -0.42
N ARG A 27 10.97 -14.55 -1.17
CA ARG A 27 11.26 -15.86 -1.75
C ARG A 27 11.24 -16.91 -0.64
N VAL A 28 10.47 -17.97 -0.84
CA VAL A 28 10.33 -19.05 0.15
C VAL A 28 11.02 -20.32 -0.34
N ALA A 29 11.75 -20.97 0.55
CA ALA A 29 12.37 -22.26 0.28
C ALA A 29 11.34 -23.40 0.26
N ALA A 30 10.32 -23.32 1.13
CA ALA A 30 9.22 -24.26 1.21
C ALA A 30 7.90 -23.52 1.45
N PRO A 31 6.88 -23.70 0.59
CA PRO A 31 5.57 -23.13 0.79
C PRO A 31 4.90 -23.68 2.06
N THR A 32 4.16 -22.81 2.75
CA THR A 32 3.44 -23.12 3.99
C THR A 32 1.96 -23.32 3.72
N ASN A 33 1.36 -24.33 4.34
CA ASN A 33 -0.06 -24.63 4.22
C ASN A 33 -0.95 -23.39 4.50
N GLY A 34 -2.00 -23.23 3.70
CA GLY A 34 -2.99 -22.19 3.83
C GLY A 34 -2.60 -20.83 3.23
N ARG A 35 -1.49 -20.76 2.49
CA ARG A 35 -1.05 -19.52 1.83
C ARG A 35 -1.09 -19.63 0.31
N VAL A 36 -1.14 -18.49 -0.35
CA VAL A 36 -1.07 -18.38 -1.81
C VAL A 36 0.33 -17.96 -2.22
N TYR A 37 0.84 -18.57 -3.27
CA TYR A 37 2.18 -18.33 -3.80
C TYR A 37 2.15 -18.03 -5.29
N LEU A 38 3.09 -17.22 -5.72
CA LEU A 38 3.43 -17.03 -7.12
C LEU A 38 4.72 -17.80 -7.40
N ARG A 39 4.63 -18.83 -8.25
CA ARG A 39 5.79 -19.48 -8.85
C ARG A 39 6.13 -18.80 -10.15
N THR A 40 7.33 -18.31 -10.31
CA THR A 40 7.75 -17.60 -11.53
C THR A 40 9.22 -17.83 -11.84
N ASN A 41 9.53 -17.73 -13.14
CA ASN A 41 10.90 -17.66 -13.67
C ASN A 41 11.24 -16.25 -14.23
N GLY A 42 10.37 -15.26 -13.98
CA GLY A 42 10.49 -13.91 -14.51
C GLY A 42 9.68 -13.66 -15.78
N THR A 43 9.45 -14.69 -16.61
CA THR A 43 8.69 -14.58 -17.87
C THR A 43 7.28 -15.16 -17.75
N VAL A 44 7.15 -16.27 -17.04
CA VAL A 44 5.88 -16.97 -16.80
C VAL A 44 5.65 -17.04 -15.30
N GLY A 45 4.40 -16.85 -14.87
CA GLY A 45 3.98 -16.94 -13.49
C GLY A 45 2.73 -17.79 -13.30
N LEU A 46 2.66 -18.51 -12.19
CA LEU A 46 1.51 -19.32 -11.79
C LEU A 46 1.20 -19.10 -10.34
N LEU A 47 -0.07 -18.76 -10.03
CA LEU A 47 -0.58 -18.72 -8.66
C LEU A 47 -1.03 -20.11 -8.22
N PHE A 48 -0.65 -20.52 -7.01
CA PHE A 48 -1.08 -21.77 -6.41
C PHE A 48 -1.28 -21.61 -4.89
N LYS A 49 -2.02 -22.55 -4.32
CA LYS A 49 -2.34 -22.58 -2.89
C LYS A 49 -1.80 -23.88 -2.30
N GLU A 50 -1.16 -23.80 -1.13
CA GLU A 50 -0.88 -25.00 -0.33
C GLU A 50 -2.10 -25.39 0.55
N PRO A 51 -2.40 -26.70 0.74
CA PRO A 51 -1.59 -27.87 0.39
C PRO A 51 -1.83 -28.46 -1.01
N THR A 52 -2.62 -27.81 -1.85
CA THR A 52 -2.91 -28.32 -3.21
C THR A 52 -1.64 -28.49 -4.05
N GLY A 53 -0.59 -27.79 -3.65
CA GLY A 53 0.69 -27.80 -4.34
C GLY A 53 0.70 -27.00 -5.63
N ALA A 54 1.88 -26.75 -6.14
CA ALA A 54 2.02 -26.17 -7.47
C ALA A 54 1.61 -27.22 -8.49
N PRO A 55 0.73 -26.86 -9.46
CA PRO A 55 0.41 -27.76 -10.56
C PRO A 55 1.70 -28.25 -11.23
N ALA A 56 1.67 -29.49 -11.70
CA ALA A 56 2.79 -30.10 -12.42
C ALA A 56 3.15 -29.37 -13.74
N ILE A 57 2.30 -28.44 -14.19
CA ILE A 57 2.55 -27.59 -15.33
C ILE A 57 3.70 -26.66 -14.98
N ALA A 58 4.79 -26.95 -15.59
CA ALA A 58 6.09 -26.47 -15.25
C ALA A 58 6.27 -25.01 -15.66
N VAL A 59 6.41 -24.15 -14.68
CA VAL A 59 7.24 -22.96 -14.89
C VAL A 59 8.67 -23.47 -15.11
N PRO A 60 9.30 -23.22 -16.29
CA PRO A 60 10.64 -23.69 -16.57
C PRO A 60 11.66 -23.20 -15.54
N LEU A 61 12.74 -23.95 -15.36
CA LEU A 61 13.87 -23.55 -14.51
C LEU A 61 14.73 -22.47 -15.20
N PRO A 62 15.38 -21.59 -14.46
CA PRO A 62 15.31 -21.42 -13.01
C PRO A 62 14.01 -20.76 -12.54
N ARG A 63 13.43 -21.22 -11.46
CA ARG A 63 12.16 -20.68 -10.92
C ARG A 63 12.26 -20.43 -9.42
N ALA A 64 11.40 -19.55 -8.90
CA ALA A 64 11.29 -19.26 -7.47
C ALA A 64 9.82 -19.15 -7.05
N ASP A 65 9.54 -19.48 -5.80
CA ASP A 65 8.24 -19.32 -5.18
C ASP A 65 8.25 -18.08 -4.28
N TRP A 66 7.26 -17.21 -4.46
CA TRP A 66 7.08 -15.98 -3.72
C TRP A 66 5.72 -15.99 -3.05
N GLU A 67 5.65 -15.67 -1.75
CA GLU A 67 4.36 -15.54 -1.09
C GLU A 67 3.58 -14.36 -1.70
N TYR A 68 2.39 -14.65 -2.22
CA TYR A 68 1.52 -13.65 -2.82
C TYR A 68 0.71 -12.93 -1.74
N ARG A 69 0.99 -11.65 -1.52
CA ARG A 69 0.37 -10.81 -0.48
C ARG A 69 -0.29 -9.56 -1.08
N PRO A 70 -1.43 -9.70 -1.75
CA PRO A 70 -2.16 -8.55 -2.27
C PRO A 70 -2.77 -7.72 -1.13
N SER A 71 -2.82 -6.41 -1.32
CA SER A 71 -3.52 -5.48 -0.45
C SER A 71 -4.39 -4.54 -1.29
N ILE A 72 -5.66 -4.38 -0.90
CA ILE A 72 -6.61 -3.48 -1.57
C ILE A 72 -6.98 -2.40 -0.55
N TYR A 73 -6.57 -1.16 -0.83
CA TYR A 73 -6.92 0.00 0.00
C TYR A 73 -8.23 0.61 -0.49
N TYR A 74 -9.06 1.05 0.45
CA TYR A 74 -10.34 1.69 0.15
C TYR A 74 -10.82 2.55 1.33
N ILE A 75 -11.72 3.49 1.05
CA ILE A 75 -12.40 4.26 2.08
C ILE A 75 -13.72 3.56 2.40
N ARG A 76 -13.90 3.22 3.68
CA ARG A 76 -15.16 2.71 4.23
C ARG A 76 -15.93 3.89 4.80
N ASN A 77 -17.25 3.91 4.67
CA ASN A 77 -18.12 5.00 5.10
C ASN A 77 -18.49 5.01 6.61
N PHE A 78 -17.85 4.16 7.39
CA PHE A 78 -18.01 4.10 8.85
C PHE A 78 -16.71 3.63 9.53
N ALA A 79 -16.52 3.97 10.81
CA ALA A 79 -15.35 3.56 11.59
C ALA A 79 -15.67 2.37 12.50
N TYR A 80 -16.64 2.50 13.36
CA TYR A 80 -16.97 1.53 14.41
C TYR A 80 -18.25 0.77 14.08
N GLU A 81 -19.34 1.49 13.77
CA GLU A 81 -20.66 0.94 13.47
C GLU A 81 -21.18 1.49 12.14
N ALA A 82 -21.89 0.65 11.40
CA ALA A 82 -22.49 1.07 10.15
C ALA A 82 -23.45 2.25 10.37
N GLY A 83 -23.22 3.37 9.69
CA GLY A 83 -24.02 4.57 9.81
C GLY A 83 -23.46 5.64 10.78
N ASP A 84 -22.31 5.42 11.41
CA ASP A 84 -21.67 6.45 12.27
C ASP A 84 -21.16 7.66 11.49
N GLY A 85 -21.13 7.57 10.15
CA GLY A 85 -20.73 8.66 9.28
C GLY A 85 -19.25 9.04 9.34
N ILE A 86 -18.39 8.20 9.94
CA ILE A 86 -16.96 8.45 10.07
C ILE A 86 -16.22 7.70 8.95
N PRO A 87 -15.79 8.37 7.86
CA PRO A 87 -15.07 7.72 6.77
C PRO A 87 -13.73 7.21 7.27
N THR A 88 -13.36 5.99 6.86
CA THR A 88 -12.22 5.29 7.43
C THR A 88 -11.40 4.62 6.34
N LEU A 89 -10.09 4.90 6.30
CA LEU A 89 -9.16 4.19 5.44
C LEU A 89 -8.97 2.76 5.96
N CYS A 90 -9.33 1.80 5.12
CA CYS A 90 -9.15 0.39 5.39
C CYS A 90 -8.38 -0.30 4.25
N LYS A 91 -7.86 -1.46 4.54
CA LYS A 91 -7.29 -2.36 3.53
C LYS A 91 -7.86 -3.76 3.68
N LYS A 92 -8.03 -4.45 2.54
CA LYS A 92 -8.23 -5.90 2.51
C LYS A 92 -6.90 -6.58 2.25
N VAL A 93 -6.59 -7.60 3.04
CA VAL A 93 -5.38 -8.42 2.92
C VAL A 93 -5.75 -9.89 2.81
N LEU A 94 -5.02 -10.61 1.99
CA LEU A 94 -5.20 -12.06 1.85
C LEU A 94 -4.57 -12.77 3.05
N ARG A 95 -5.38 -13.48 3.84
CA ARG A 95 -4.94 -14.17 5.06
C ARG A 95 -5.64 -15.53 5.26
N GLY A 96 -5.00 -16.34 6.09
CA GLY A 96 -5.59 -17.52 6.70
C GLY A 96 -5.36 -18.84 5.98
N ALA A 97 -5.68 -19.92 6.67
CA ALA A 97 -5.58 -21.30 6.18
C ALA A 97 -6.58 -21.60 5.03
N GLN A 98 -7.71 -20.90 5.04
CA GLN A 98 -8.59 -20.77 3.89
C GLN A 98 -8.33 -19.35 3.31
N PRO A 99 -7.69 -19.21 2.14
CA PRO A 99 -7.40 -17.90 1.59
C PRO A 99 -8.67 -17.08 1.45
N GLY A 100 -8.75 -16.02 2.23
CA GLY A 100 -9.85 -15.08 2.24
C GLY A 100 -9.35 -13.67 2.47
N MET A 101 -10.13 -12.68 1.99
CA MET A 101 -9.79 -11.28 2.20
C MET A 101 -10.35 -10.81 3.54
N THR A 102 -9.46 -10.48 4.48
CA THR A 102 -9.82 -9.85 5.76
C THR A 102 -9.65 -8.34 5.69
N THR A 103 -10.51 -7.61 6.40
CA THR A 103 -10.45 -6.15 6.48
C THR A 103 -9.63 -5.71 7.70
N GLU A 104 -8.69 -4.82 7.47
CA GLU A 104 -7.94 -4.12 8.50
C GLU A 104 -8.14 -2.61 8.30
N CYS A 105 -8.70 -1.91 9.29
CA CYS A 105 -8.85 -0.47 9.22
C CYS A 105 -7.66 0.22 9.85
N LEU A 106 -7.15 1.26 9.18
CA LEU A 106 -5.89 1.92 9.46
C LEU A 106 -6.08 3.26 10.16
N ALA A 107 -7.02 4.09 9.67
CA ALA A 107 -7.24 5.43 10.19
C ALA A 107 -8.68 5.87 9.96
N ALA A 108 -9.35 6.29 11.03
CA ALA A 108 -10.65 6.96 10.96
C ALA A 108 -10.46 8.43 10.53
N GLY A 109 -11.48 9.02 9.94
CA GLY A 109 -11.47 10.41 9.46
C GLY A 109 -10.76 10.60 8.12
N ILE A 110 -10.47 9.55 7.36
CA ILE A 110 -9.96 9.68 5.99
C ILE A 110 -11.14 9.62 5.01
N GLU A 111 -11.44 10.76 4.40
CA GLU A 111 -12.61 10.98 3.58
C GLU A 111 -12.38 10.65 2.10
N ASP A 112 -11.17 10.90 1.60
CA ASP A 112 -10.79 10.60 0.22
C ASP A 112 -9.33 10.17 0.12
N MET A 113 -9.04 9.36 -0.89
CA MET A 113 -7.70 8.88 -1.24
C MET A 113 -7.51 8.85 -2.74
N GLN A 114 -6.53 9.61 -3.23
CA GLN A 114 -6.15 9.65 -4.64
C GLN A 114 -4.73 9.15 -4.82
N ILE A 115 -4.50 8.40 -5.89
CA ILE A 115 -3.18 7.85 -6.22
C ILE A 115 -2.84 8.26 -7.65
N GLU A 116 -1.64 8.82 -7.82
CA GLU A 116 -1.04 9.07 -9.12
C GLU A 116 0.24 8.25 -9.24
N TYR A 117 0.42 7.64 -10.39
CA TYR A 117 1.60 6.85 -10.70
C TYR A 117 2.63 7.70 -11.45
N GLY A 118 3.85 7.74 -10.94
CA GLY A 118 4.96 8.45 -11.56
C GLY A 118 5.66 7.56 -12.58
N ILE A 119 5.58 7.96 -13.84
CA ILE A 119 6.08 7.25 -15.00
C ILE A 119 7.47 7.77 -15.39
N ASP A 120 8.41 6.88 -15.57
CA ASP A 120 9.71 7.14 -16.16
C ASP A 120 9.62 6.98 -17.68
N VAL A 121 9.60 8.10 -18.41
CA VAL A 121 9.45 8.09 -19.88
C VAL A 121 10.80 7.99 -20.59
N ASN A 122 11.88 8.45 -19.96
CA ASN A 122 13.22 8.54 -20.55
C ASN A 122 14.20 7.45 -20.09
N GLY A 123 13.81 6.64 -19.08
CA GLY A 123 14.62 5.51 -18.59
C GLY A 123 15.70 5.91 -17.58
N ASP A 124 15.64 7.10 -17.00
CA ASP A 124 16.64 7.59 -16.02
C ASP A 124 16.37 7.13 -14.57
N GLY A 125 15.25 6.43 -14.36
CA GLY A 125 14.83 5.93 -13.04
C GLY A 125 14.07 6.94 -12.20
N PHE A 126 13.70 8.10 -12.75
CA PHE A 126 12.90 9.13 -12.08
C PHE A 126 11.57 9.35 -12.81
N ALA A 127 10.54 9.73 -12.05
CA ALA A 127 9.24 10.02 -12.63
C ALA A 127 9.26 11.36 -13.36
N ASN A 128 8.91 11.36 -14.65
CA ASN A 128 8.78 12.57 -15.46
C ASN A 128 7.33 13.08 -15.51
N VAL A 129 6.35 12.15 -15.43
CA VAL A 129 4.92 12.44 -15.51
C VAL A 129 4.19 11.68 -14.42
N TYR A 130 3.16 12.30 -13.84
CA TYR A 130 2.25 11.65 -12.90
C TYR A 130 0.85 11.54 -13.52
N MET A 131 0.24 10.35 -13.43
CA MET A 131 -1.12 10.11 -13.92
C MET A 131 -1.89 9.11 -13.04
N PRO A 132 -3.25 9.26 -12.92
CA PRO A 132 -4.05 8.41 -12.06
C PRO A 132 -4.32 7.02 -12.66
N SER A 133 -4.33 6.89 -13.99
CA SER A 133 -4.71 5.66 -14.69
C SER A 133 -3.78 5.36 -15.84
N PRO A 134 -2.56 4.87 -15.57
CA PRO A 134 -1.64 4.49 -16.63
C PRO A 134 -2.14 3.25 -17.41
N SER A 135 -1.84 3.21 -18.69
CA SER A 135 -2.03 2.02 -19.52
C SER A 135 -1.12 0.86 -19.06
N LEU A 136 -1.37 -0.35 -19.56
CA LEU A 136 -0.52 -1.52 -19.24
C LEU A 136 0.95 -1.31 -19.63
N VAL A 137 1.22 -0.59 -20.71
CA VAL A 137 2.59 -0.29 -21.15
C VAL A 137 3.25 0.74 -20.22
N GLU A 138 2.51 1.76 -19.81
CA GLU A 138 3.00 2.79 -18.87
C GLU A 138 3.22 2.21 -17.48
N MET A 139 2.37 1.27 -17.03
CA MET A 139 2.55 0.58 -15.75
C MET A 139 3.90 -0.13 -15.60
N GLN A 140 4.50 -0.57 -16.72
CA GLN A 140 5.84 -1.17 -16.72
C GLN A 140 6.95 -0.15 -16.44
N ARG A 141 6.65 1.14 -16.58
CA ARG A 141 7.58 2.26 -16.36
C ARG A 141 7.28 3.06 -15.10
N VAL A 142 6.39 2.56 -14.24
CA VAL A 142 6.06 3.22 -12.98
C VAL A 142 7.23 3.06 -12.00
N VAL A 143 7.82 4.17 -11.59
CA VAL A 143 8.96 4.20 -10.63
C VAL A 143 8.58 4.79 -9.28
N SER A 144 7.43 5.45 -9.19
CA SER A 144 6.92 6.01 -7.93
C SER A 144 5.39 6.07 -7.92
N ALA A 145 4.83 6.26 -6.73
CA ALA A 145 3.41 6.56 -6.55
C ALA A 145 3.28 7.76 -5.62
N ARG A 146 2.45 8.73 -5.99
CA ARG A 146 2.03 9.85 -5.15
C ARG A 146 0.67 9.52 -4.57
N VAL A 147 0.55 9.53 -3.25
CA VAL A 147 -0.70 9.29 -2.54
C VAL A 147 -1.13 10.60 -1.89
N ALA A 148 -2.35 11.04 -2.16
CA ALA A 148 -2.98 12.19 -1.52
C ALA A 148 -4.20 11.71 -0.71
N LEU A 149 -4.29 12.14 0.53
CA LEU A 149 -5.38 11.81 1.45
C LEU A 149 -6.07 13.11 1.89
N LEU A 150 -7.40 13.10 1.93
CA LEU A 150 -8.19 14.11 2.59
C LEU A 150 -8.59 13.59 3.96
N ALA A 151 -7.99 14.14 4.99
CA ALA A 151 -8.34 13.84 6.37
C ALA A 151 -9.29 14.90 6.92
N ARG A 152 -10.30 14.46 7.69
CA ARG A 152 -11.20 15.33 8.43
C ARG A 152 -11.30 14.92 9.91
N THR A 153 -11.78 15.83 10.75
CA THR A 153 -12.14 15.49 12.12
C THR A 153 -13.29 14.47 12.14
N THR A 154 -13.32 13.62 13.16
CA THR A 154 -14.42 12.65 13.37
C THR A 154 -15.65 13.30 13.99
N GLU A 155 -15.47 14.42 14.67
CA GLU A 155 -16.51 15.20 15.32
C GLU A 155 -16.69 16.54 14.63
N ILE A 156 -17.90 17.08 14.70
CA ILE A 156 -18.25 18.41 14.20
C ILE A 156 -17.73 19.48 15.17
N ASP A 157 -17.35 20.64 14.64
CA ASP A 157 -17.11 21.86 15.42
C ASP A 157 -18.18 22.89 15.04
N THR A 158 -19.19 23.06 15.89
CA THR A 158 -20.31 23.97 15.65
C THR A 158 -19.92 25.45 15.57
N ARG A 159 -18.68 25.80 15.94
CA ARG A 159 -18.13 27.17 15.85
C ARG A 159 -17.33 27.39 14.57
N TYR A 160 -17.12 26.35 13.78
CA TYR A 160 -16.35 26.38 12.56
C TYR A 160 -17.24 26.19 11.35
N GLU A 161 -17.07 27.01 10.34
CA GLU A 161 -17.66 26.86 9.02
C GLU A 161 -16.52 26.62 8.01
N ASN A 162 -16.60 25.53 7.31
CA ASN A 162 -15.60 25.15 6.33
C ASN A 162 -15.92 25.74 4.96
N ASP A 163 -15.37 26.90 4.69
CA ASP A 163 -15.48 27.62 3.42
C ASP A 163 -14.36 27.27 2.41
N LYS A 164 -13.50 26.30 2.77
CA LYS A 164 -12.31 25.95 1.98
C LYS A 164 -12.65 25.00 0.85
N THR A 165 -11.89 25.14 -0.23
CA THR A 165 -11.87 24.20 -1.34
C THR A 165 -10.63 23.33 -1.28
N TYR A 166 -10.80 22.04 -1.47
CA TYR A 166 -9.75 21.03 -1.43
C TYR A 166 -9.59 20.41 -2.82
N THR A 167 -8.35 20.24 -3.25
CA THR A 167 -8.01 19.53 -4.48
C THR A 167 -7.00 18.44 -4.16
N LEU A 168 -7.33 17.20 -4.49
CA LEU A 168 -6.46 16.04 -4.34
C LEU A 168 -5.93 15.65 -5.71
N SER A 169 -4.61 15.80 -5.91
CA SER A 169 -3.98 15.47 -7.18
C SER A 169 -4.70 16.18 -8.35
N ASN A 170 -5.23 15.43 -9.29
CA ASN A 170 -5.93 15.94 -10.48
C ASN A 170 -7.46 15.74 -10.43
N THR A 171 -8.04 15.64 -9.23
CA THR A 171 -9.50 15.58 -9.08
C THR A 171 -10.14 16.95 -9.15
N ASP A 172 -11.45 16.99 -9.40
CA ASP A 172 -12.22 18.22 -9.32
C ASP A 172 -12.15 18.82 -7.91
N PRO A 173 -12.18 20.17 -7.80
CA PRO A 173 -12.21 20.82 -6.51
C PRO A 173 -13.42 20.45 -5.68
N TYR A 174 -13.20 20.08 -4.42
CA TYR A 174 -14.23 19.71 -3.47
C TYR A 174 -14.42 20.80 -2.40
N ALA A 175 -15.61 21.38 -2.32
CA ALA A 175 -15.99 22.41 -1.37
C ALA A 175 -17.17 21.90 -0.50
N PRO A 176 -16.91 21.30 0.67
CA PRO A 176 -17.94 20.61 1.48
C PRO A 176 -18.97 21.54 2.14
N ALA A 177 -18.62 22.80 2.46
CA ALA A 177 -19.47 23.77 3.14
C ALA A 177 -20.15 23.19 4.39
N ASP A 178 -19.36 22.64 5.29
CA ASP A 178 -19.79 21.98 6.53
C ASP A 178 -18.96 22.41 7.76
N THR A 179 -19.12 21.72 8.88
CA THR A 179 -18.50 22.06 10.17
C THR A 179 -17.32 21.16 10.54
N PHE A 180 -16.73 20.40 9.59
CA PHE A 180 -15.56 19.57 9.82
C PHE A 180 -14.28 20.28 9.43
N HIS A 181 -13.25 20.19 10.28
CA HIS A 181 -11.90 20.60 9.90
C HIS A 181 -11.29 19.55 8.97
N ARG A 182 -10.65 20.01 7.89
CA ARG A 182 -10.01 19.13 6.91
C ARG A 182 -8.58 19.54 6.61
N ARG A 183 -7.79 18.53 6.22
CA ARG A 183 -6.42 18.72 5.76
C ARG A 183 -6.09 17.73 4.65
N VAL A 184 -5.47 18.23 3.58
CA VAL A 184 -4.84 17.39 2.56
C VAL A 184 -3.43 17.01 3.02
N VAL A 185 -3.11 15.72 2.95
CA VAL A 185 -1.78 15.18 3.20
C VAL A 185 -1.36 14.42 1.96
N SER A 186 -0.18 14.69 1.44
CA SER A 186 0.37 13.96 0.30
C SER A 186 1.76 13.44 0.60
N MET A 187 2.08 12.29 -0.01
CA MET A 187 3.41 11.69 0.05
C MET A 187 3.73 11.00 -1.27
N THR A 188 5.01 10.94 -1.61
CA THR A 188 5.51 10.19 -2.76
C THR A 188 6.36 9.01 -2.28
N VAL A 189 6.08 7.83 -2.80
CA VAL A 189 6.78 6.58 -2.47
C VAL A 189 7.44 6.03 -3.72
N GLY A 190 8.74 5.72 -3.65
CA GLY A 190 9.45 5.06 -4.73
C GLY A 190 9.10 3.56 -4.81
N ILE A 191 8.90 3.05 -6.02
CA ILE A 191 8.63 1.62 -6.28
C ILE A 191 9.94 0.95 -6.71
N GLN A 192 10.55 0.21 -5.79
CA GLN A 192 11.89 -0.36 -5.98
C GLN A 192 11.94 -1.50 -7.00
N ASN A 193 10.90 -2.33 -7.09
CA ASN A 193 10.91 -3.56 -7.90
C ASN A 193 11.02 -3.30 -9.39
N ILE A 194 10.39 -2.25 -9.90
CA ILE A 194 10.41 -1.90 -11.32
C ILE A 194 11.77 -1.30 -11.71
N ARG A 195 12.38 -0.54 -10.81
CA ARG A 195 13.74 0.00 -11.03
C ARG A 195 14.79 -1.08 -11.25
N SER A 196 14.69 -2.19 -10.50
CA SER A 196 15.63 -3.31 -10.67
C SER A 196 15.42 -4.07 -11.98
N LEU A 197 14.20 -4.18 -12.48
CA LEU A 197 13.91 -4.81 -13.79
C LEU A 197 14.46 -3.96 -14.93
N ASN A 198 14.24 -2.66 -14.91
CA ASN A 198 14.77 -1.73 -15.92
C ASN A 198 16.31 -1.68 -15.91
N ALA A 199 16.95 -1.79 -14.74
CA ALA A 199 18.41 -1.85 -14.62
C ALA A 199 19.00 -3.16 -15.16
N MET A 200 18.21 -4.23 -15.27
CA MET A 200 18.62 -5.54 -15.82
C MET A 200 18.36 -5.66 -17.33
N GLY A 201 17.75 -4.65 -17.97
CA GLY A 201 17.45 -4.67 -19.39
C GLY A 201 16.35 -5.67 -19.78
N LEU A 202 15.45 -6.02 -18.87
CA LEU A 202 14.31 -6.92 -19.06
C LEU A 202 13.00 -6.15 -19.25
#